data_fe053355ec5377227e1bf99859335a84
#
_entry.id   fe053355ec5377227e1bf99859335a84
#
_cell.length_a   1.000
_cell.length_b   1.000
_cell.length_c   1.000
_cell.angle_alpha   90.00
_cell.angle_beta   90.00
_cell.angle_gamma   90.00
#
_symmetry.space_group_name_H-M   'P 1'
#
loop_
_entity.id
_entity.type
_entity.pdbx_description
1 polymer ?
#
loop_
_entity_poly.entity_id
_entity_poly.type
_entity_poly.pdbx_seq_one_letter_code
_entity_poly.pdbx_strand_id
1 'polypeptide(L)'
;MPSRKTGEIWLAQLDPTVGSEIQKTRPCVVVSPDDMNAHLRTVIVAPMTAGSRPARFRIPLTFQGKQGLILLDQIRTLDGVRLVKRLGALRGPTLAATLQTLQAMFAP
;
A
#
# COMPACT_ATOMS: atom_id res chain seq x y z
N MET A 1 5.13 -6.55 19.35
CA MET A 1 5.53 -6.60 17.95
C MET A 1 6.00 -5.23 17.48
N PRO A 2 7.07 -5.14 16.70
CA PRO A 2 7.44 -3.84 16.13
C PRO A 2 6.32 -3.34 15.23
N SER A 3 6.03 -2.05 15.32
CA SER A 3 5.03 -1.43 14.46
C SER A 3 5.54 -1.36 13.02
N ARG A 4 4.61 -1.37 12.07
CA ARG A 4 4.90 -1.16 10.66
C ARG A 4 5.09 0.33 10.42
N LYS A 5 6.03 0.68 9.55
CA LYS A 5 6.34 2.08 9.25
C LYS A 5 5.73 2.50 7.93
N THR A 6 5.32 3.77 7.84
CA THR A 6 4.83 4.35 6.59
C THR A 6 5.84 4.13 5.48
N GLY A 7 5.36 3.66 4.33
CA GLY A 7 6.20 3.38 3.17
C GLY A 7 6.76 1.97 3.11
N GLU A 8 6.68 1.20 4.19
CA GLU A 8 7.10 -0.20 4.13
C GLU A 8 6.23 -0.98 3.16
N ILE A 9 6.85 -1.91 2.44
CA ILE A 9 6.17 -2.80 1.50
C ILE A 9 6.11 -4.18 2.15
N TRP A 10 4.89 -4.69 2.29
CA TRP A 10 4.64 -6.00 2.90
C TRP A 10 3.86 -6.88 1.95
N LEU A 11 4.20 -8.17 1.92
CA LEU A 11 3.35 -9.16 1.30
C LEU A 11 2.13 -9.34 2.18
N ALA A 12 0.94 -9.14 1.63
CA ALA A 12 -0.30 -9.12 2.39
C ALA A 12 -1.35 -10.03 1.76
N GLN A 13 -2.12 -10.71 2.63
CA GLN A 13 -3.26 -11.54 2.23
C GLN A 13 -4.49 -10.65 2.13
N LEU A 14 -5.00 -10.46 0.93
CA LEU A 14 -6.12 -9.55 0.67
C LEU A 14 -7.47 -10.25 0.66
N ASP A 15 -7.50 -11.54 0.35
CA ASP A 15 -8.75 -12.30 0.32
C ASP A 15 -9.31 -12.55 1.73
N PRO A 16 -10.63 -12.62 1.89
CA PRO A 16 -11.65 -12.55 0.83
C PRO A 16 -11.88 -11.12 0.31
N THR A 17 -12.14 -11.01 -0.98
CA THR A 17 -12.43 -9.74 -1.66
C THR A 17 -13.67 -9.92 -2.54
N VAL A 18 -14.22 -8.79 -3.03
CA VAL A 18 -15.45 -8.79 -3.83
C VAL A 18 -15.21 -8.01 -5.14
N GLY A 19 -15.68 -8.60 -6.24
CA GLY A 19 -15.73 -7.91 -7.54
C GLY A 19 -14.38 -7.41 -8.03
N SER A 20 -14.28 -6.10 -8.25
CA SER A 20 -13.09 -5.47 -8.82
C SER A 20 -12.00 -5.13 -7.82
N GLU A 21 -12.17 -5.51 -6.54
CA GLU A 21 -11.11 -5.35 -5.55
C GLU A 21 -9.91 -6.22 -5.91
N ILE A 22 -8.70 -5.68 -5.68
CA ILE A 22 -7.49 -6.47 -5.87
C ILE A 22 -7.51 -7.65 -4.90
N GLN A 23 -7.24 -8.85 -5.40
CA GLN A 23 -7.39 -10.09 -4.66
C GLN A 23 -6.06 -10.83 -4.52
N LYS A 24 -6.07 -11.92 -3.74
CA LYS A 24 -4.95 -12.81 -3.48
C LYS A 24 -3.92 -12.17 -2.54
N THR A 25 -2.74 -12.76 -2.51
CA THR A 25 -1.60 -12.29 -1.72
C THR A 25 -0.75 -11.42 -2.62
N ARG A 26 -0.55 -10.16 -2.22
CA ARG A 26 0.16 -9.19 -3.04
C ARG A 26 1.03 -8.27 -2.20
N PRO A 27 2.06 -7.67 -2.81
CA PRO A 27 2.77 -6.58 -2.15
C PRO A 27 1.81 -5.41 -1.92
N CYS A 28 1.88 -4.83 -0.73
CA CYS A 28 1.09 -3.66 -0.34
C CYS A 28 2.00 -2.66 0.36
N VAL A 29 1.75 -1.38 0.12
CA VAL A 29 2.48 -0.29 0.76
C VAL A 29 1.70 0.18 1.97
N VAL A 30 2.34 0.25 3.14
CA VAL A 30 1.76 0.85 4.34
C VAL A 30 1.70 2.36 4.12
N VAL A 31 0.50 2.92 4.16
CA VAL A 31 0.30 4.36 3.95
C VAL A 31 -0.16 5.08 5.23
N SER A 32 -0.59 4.34 6.25
CA SER A 32 -0.98 4.93 7.53
C SER A 32 0.22 5.47 8.29
N PRO A 33 0.02 6.54 9.10
CA PRO A 33 1.12 7.15 9.87
C PRO A 33 1.71 6.21 10.91
N ASP A 34 2.97 6.43 11.24
CA ASP A 34 3.69 5.60 12.20
C ASP A 34 3.02 5.57 13.57
N ASP A 35 2.50 6.69 14.05
CA ASP A 35 1.82 6.75 15.35
C ASP A 35 0.53 5.94 15.37
N MET A 36 -0.26 5.95 14.28
CA MET A 36 -1.41 5.06 14.13
C MET A 36 -0.96 3.60 14.19
N ASN A 37 0.04 3.26 13.41
CA ASN A 37 0.53 1.88 13.31
C ASN A 37 1.04 1.36 14.66
N ALA A 38 1.62 2.26 15.47
CA ALA A 38 2.13 1.90 16.79
C ALA A 38 1.04 1.61 17.82
N HIS A 39 -0.15 2.19 17.64
CA HIS A 39 -1.23 2.12 18.63
C HIS A 39 -2.37 1.18 18.23
N LEU A 40 -2.48 0.81 16.95
CA LEU A 40 -3.56 -0.01 16.45
C LEU A 40 -3.05 -1.38 15.99
N ARG A 41 -3.95 -2.36 16.02
CA ARG A 41 -3.66 -3.69 15.45
C ARG A 41 -3.87 -3.73 13.94
N THR A 42 -4.34 -2.65 13.37
CA THR A 42 -4.61 -2.52 11.93
C THR A 42 -3.65 -1.53 11.31
N VAL A 43 -3.49 -1.64 9.99
CA VAL A 43 -2.75 -0.68 9.18
C VAL A 43 -3.58 -0.35 7.95
N ILE A 44 -3.36 0.82 7.37
CA ILE A 44 -3.95 1.17 6.07
C ILE A 44 -2.90 0.93 5.01
N VAL A 45 -3.26 0.17 3.99
CA VAL A 45 -2.33 -0.21 2.92
C VAL A 45 -2.90 0.13 1.55
N ALA A 46 -2.01 0.29 0.57
CA ALA A 46 -2.35 0.40 -0.84
C ALA A 46 -1.74 -0.80 -1.57
N PRO A 47 -2.54 -1.59 -2.29
CA PRO A 47 -2.01 -2.74 -3.02
C PRO A 47 -1.22 -2.31 -4.24
N MET A 48 -0.27 -3.16 -4.65
CA MET A 48 0.55 -2.98 -5.84
C MET A 48 0.21 -4.05 -6.86
N THR A 49 0.24 -3.68 -8.14
CA THR A 49 -0.01 -4.64 -9.21
C THR A 49 0.73 -4.22 -10.49
N ALA A 50 1.09 -5.19 -11.32
CA ALA A 50 1.67 -4.95 -12.63
C ALA A 50 0.61 -4.83 -13.74
N GLY A 51 -0.64 -5.23 -13.47
CA GLY A 51 -1.66 -5.43 -14.50
C GLY A 51 -2.70 -4.33 -14.66
N SER A 52 -2.59 -3.23 -13.93
CA SER A 52 -3.61 -2.18 -13.96
C SER A 52 -3.27 -1.06 -14.93
N ARG A 53 -4.30 -0.28 -15.30
CA ARG A 53 -4.12 0.88 -16.18
C ARG A 53 -3.57 2.07 -15.39
N PRO A 54 -2.69 2.89 -16.00
CA PRO A 54 -2.23 4.12 -15.38
C PRO A 54 -3.39 5.08 -15.09
N ALA A 55 -3.26 5.82 -14.01
CA ALA A 55 -4.18 6.89 -13.63
C ALA A 55 -3.44 7.82 -12.67
N ARG A 56 -3.93 9.05 -12.49
CA ARG A 56 -3.27 10.03 -11.62
C ARG A 56 -3.17 9.58 -10.16
N PHE A 57 -4.10 8.73 -9.72
CA PHE A 57 -4.12 8.17 -8.36
C PHE A 57 -3.47 6.79 -8.27
N ARG A 58 -2.69 6.41 -9.27
CA ARG A 58 -1.90 5.17 -9.29
C ARG A 58 -0.44 5.53 -9.52
N ILE A 59 0.39 5.21 -8.55
CA ILE A 59 1.78 5.68 -8.55
C ILE A 59 2.65 4.64 -9.24
N PRO A 60 3.35 4.99 -10.33
CA PRO A 60 4.25 4.05 -11.01
C PRO A 60 5.51 3.83 -10.19
N LEU A 61 5.99 2.60 -10.20
CA LEU A 61 7.26 2.24 -9.57
C LEU A 61 7.84 1.01 -10.25
N THR A 62 9.14 0.80 -10.04
CA THR A 62 9.80 -0.47 -10.32
C THR A 62 10.14 -1.12 -8.99
N PHE A 63 9.67 -2.34 -8.77
CA PHE A 63 9.91 -3.07 -7.55
C PHE A 63 10.31 -4.50 -7.86
N GLN A 64 11.44 -4.93 -7.33
CA GLN A 64 12.00 -6.27 -7.57
C GLN A 64 12.11 -6.57 -9.07
N GLY A 65 12.57 -5.58 -9.84
CA GLY A 65 12.78 -5.72 -11.28
C GLY A 65 11.52 -5.66 -12.14
N LYS A 66 10.36 -5.42 -11.55
CA LYS A 66 9.08 -5.35 -12.28
C LYS A 66 8.49 -3.96 -12.19
N GLN A 67 7.98 -3.47 -13.31
CA GLN A 67 7.22 -2.23 -13.35
C GLN A 67 5.79 -2.50 -12.87
N GLY A 68 5.27 -1.61 -12.05
CA GLY A 68 3.92 -1.75 -11.52
C GLY A 68 3.35 -0.43 -11.07
N LEU A 69 2.18 -0.50 -10.44
CA LEU A 69 1.44 0.65 -9.94
C LEU A 69 1.03 0.41 -8.50
N ILE A 70 1.09 1.46 -7.69
CA ILE A 70 0.49 1.48 -6.35
C ILE A 70 -0.92 2.02 -6.53
N LEU A 71 -1.93 1.23 -6.14
CA LEU A 71 -3.33 1.56 -6.36
C LEU A 71 -3.90 2.34 -5.18
N LEU A 72 -3.78 3.66 -5.22
CA LEU A 72 -4.29 4.51 -4.14
C LEU A 72 -5.82 4.56 -4.12
N ASP A 73 -6.46 4.21 -5.23
CA ASP A 73 -7.92 4.06 -5.29
C ASP A 73 -8.43 2.81 -4.58
N GLN A 74 -7.54 1.91 -4.16
CA GLN A 74 -7.90 0.68 -3.44
C GLN A 74 -7.28 0.59 -2.06
N ILE A 75 -7.00 1.72 -1.44
CA ILE A 75 -6.52 1.68 -0.04
C ILE A 75 -7.56 1.03 0.85
N ARG A 76 -7.07 0.27 1.82
CA ARG A 76 -7.96 -0.42 2.76
C ARG A 76 -7.24 -0.69 4.07
N THR A 77 -8.03 -0.87 5.11
CA THR A 77 -7.53 -1.29 6.42
C THR A 77 -7.37 -2.79 6.45
N LEU A 78 -6.22 -3.24 6.91
CA LEU A 78 -5.94 -4.67 7.15
C LEU A 78 -5.55 -4.88 8.59
N ASP A 79 -6.00 -5.99 9.18
CA ASP A 79 -5.42 -6.47 10.42
C ASP A 79 -3.95 -6.85 10.18
N GLY A 80 -3.09 -6.55 11.15
CA GLY A 80 -1.66 -6.83 11.03
C GLY A 80 -1.32 -8.29 10.77
N VAL A 81 -2.19 -9.23 11.18
CA VAL A 81 -1.97 -10.66 10.91
C VAL A 81 -2.01 -11.00 9.42
N ARG A 82 -2.59 -10.14 8.59
CA ARG A 82 -2.59 -10.33 7.14
C ARG A 82 -1.26 -9.95 6.48
N LEU A 83 -0.39 -9.25 7.18
CA LEU A 83 0.94 -8.88 6.69
C LEU A 83 1.88 -10.05 6.95
N VAL A 84 2.26 -10.76 5.89
CA VAL A 84 2.99 -12.02 5.98
C VAL A 84 4.48 -11.81 6.09
N LYS A 85 5.04 -10.90 5.28
CA LYS A 85 6.49 -10.72 5.16
C LYS A 85 6.81 -9.32 4.67
N ARG A 86 7.78 -8.67 5.33
CA ARG A 86 8.29 -7.39 4.86
C ARG A 86 9.17 -7.62 3.61
N LEU A 87 8.88 -6.88 2.53
CA LEU A 87 9.59 -7.01 1.27
C LEU A 87 10.56 -5.87 1.01
N GLY A 88 10.34 -4.71 1.61
CA GLY A 88 11.16 -3.52 1.38
C GLY A 88 10.46 -2.27 1.87
N ALA A 89 10.81 -1.15 1.27
CA ALA A 89 10.20 0.14 1.59
C ALA A 89 10.29 1.10 0.41
N LEU A 90 9.25 1.93 0.26
CA LEU A 90 9.32 3.08 -0.65
C LEU A 90 10.22 4.14 -0.03
N ARG A 91 10.98 4.83 -0.87
CA ARG A 91 11.87 5.90 -0.43
C ARG A 91 11.81 7.07 -1.40
N GLY A 92 12.28 8.24 -0.93
CA GLY A 92 12.49 9.40 -1.75
C GLY A 92 11.27 9.85 -2.53
N PRO A 93 11.44 10.15 -3.82
CA PRO A 93 10.35 10.73 -4.63
C PRO A 93 9.11 9.87 -4.72
N THR A 94 9.24 8.54 -4.76
CA THR A 94 8.08 7.64 -4.87
C THR A 94 7.23 7.69 -3.60
N LEU A 95 7.84 7.70 -2.43
CA LEU A 95 7.11 7.85 -1.17
C LEU A 95 6.44 9.21 -1.09
N ALA A 96 7.17 10.28 -1.43
CA ALA A 96 6.61 11.63 -1.43
C ALA A 96 5.41 11.74 -2.38
N ALA A 97 5.51 11.21 -3.60
CA ALA A 97 4.42 11.22 -4.57
C ALA A 97 3.21 10.45 -4.06
N THR A 98 3.42 9.32 -3.41
CA THR A 98 2.36 8.50 -2.84
C THR A 98 1.58 9.29 -1.79
N LEU A 99 2.28 9.88 -0.83
CA LEU A 99 1.64 10.60 0.27
C LEU A 99 0.98 11.90 -0.21
N GLN A 100 1.61 12.62 -1.13
CA GLN A 100 1.03 13.84 -1.71
C GLN A 100 -0.23 13.55 -2.50
N THR A 101 -0.25 12.45 -3.25
CA THR A 101 -1.43 12.05 -4.02
C THR A 101 -2.59 11.70 -3.10
N LEU A 102 -2.32 10.96 -2.00
CA LEU A 102 -3.34 10.67 -1.00
C LEU A 102 -3.91 11.94 -0.38
N GLN A 103 -3.05 12.91 -0.05
CA GLN A 103 -3.51 14.20 0.47
C GLN A 103 -4.44 14.89 -0.53
N ALA A 104 -4.07 14.91 -1.81
CA ALA A 104 -4.86 15.54 -2.85
C ALA A 104 -6.19 14.82 -3.07
N MET A 105 -6.22 13.49 -2.97
CA MET A 105 -7.45 12.72 -3.15
C MET A 105 -8.50 13.05 -2.09
N PHE A 106 -8.09 13.37 -0.89
CA PHE A 106 -9.00 13.65 0.23
C PHE A 106 -9.12 15.14 0.55
N ALA A 107 -8.47 16.00 -0.18
CA ALA A 107 -8.61 17.44 -0.03
C ALA A 107 -9.99 17.86 -0.54
N PRO A 108 -10.66 18.81 0.17
CA PRO A 108 -11.95 19.33 -0.27
C PRO A 108 -11.86 20.15 -1.56
#